data_482b973c922a00aac52abf800936051d
#
_entry.id   482b973c922a00aac52abf800936051d
#
_cell.length_a   1.000
_cell.length_b   1.000
_cell.length_c   1.000
_cell.angle_alpha   90.00
_cell.angle_beta   90.00
_cell.angle_gamma   90.00
#
_symmetry.space_group_name_H-M   'P 1'
#
loop_
_entity.id
_entity.type
_entity.pdbx_description
1 polymer ?
#
loop_
_entity_poly.entity_id
_entity_poly.type
_entity_poly.pdbx_seq_one_letter_code
_entity_poly.pdbx_strand_id
1 'polypeptide(L)'
;GFSGCPGSGPGDKKPNWVTCAWPPDYLEILDWQWNEVVLPYWSKMNTELGDAGVKFAFEMHPGFVVYNTDTMLRVRRECGDNIGANFDPSHLFWQGMEPVECVKALKGCIYHVHAKDSIVHQTNAAVNGVNDYKSYGDEINRSWIFRTCGYGHDLKWWNDFFSTLRMVGYDGAISI
;
A
#
# COMPACT_ATOMS: atom_id res chain seq x y z
N GLY A 1 3.98 9.54 2.06
CA GLY A 1 3.52 9.29 3.45
C GLY A 1 2.50 8.16 3.53
N PHE A 2 1.85 7.98 4.70
CA PHE A 2 0.89 6.92 4.96
C PHE A 2 -0.48 7.49 5.31
N SER A 3 -1.54 6.68 5.08
CA SER A 3 -2.92 7.10 5.35
C SER A 3 -3.28 7.24 6.83
N GLY A 4 -2.45 6.67 7.71
CA GLY A 4 -2.78 6.44 9.11
C GLY A 4 -3.42 5.08 9.33
N CYS A 5 -3.45 4.65 10.59
CA CYS A 5 -4.12 3.43 11.05
C CYS A 5 -4.81 3.76 12.38
N PRO A 6 -6.08 4.18 12.37
CA PRO A 6 -6.84 4.42 13.60
C PRO A 6 -6.94 3.17 14.47
N GLY A 7 -7.24 3.35 15.74
CA GLY A 7 -7.53 2.25 16.65
C GLY A 7 -8.89 1.60 16.41
N SER A 8 -9.44 0.99 17.44
CA SER A 8 -10.71 0.26 17.37
C SER A 8 -11.94 1.12 17.61
N GLY A 9 -11.76 2.38 18.03
CA GLY A 9 -12.87 3.30 18.33
C GLY A 9 -12.38 4.64 18.88
N PRO A 10 -13.30 5.55 19.22
CA PRO A 10 -12.97 6.87 19.74
C PRO A 10 -12.08 6.81 21.00
N GLY A 11 -10.97 7.57 20.97
CA GLY A 11 -10.02 7.63 22.09
C GLY A 11 -8.97 6.53 22.14
N ASP A 12 -9.05 5.51 21.29
CA ASP A 12 -7.99 4.50 21.17
C ASP A 12 -6.77 5.13 20.47
N LYS A 13 -5.59 4.97 21.10
CA LYS A 13 -4.32 5.52 20.61
C LYS A 13 -3.42 4.48 19.95
N LYS A 14 -3.84 3.22 19.92
CA LYS A 14 -3.06 2.14 19.31
C LYS A 14 -3.60 1.79 17.95
N PRO A 15 -2.74 1.52 16.96
CA PRO A 15 -3.22 1.14 15.62
C PRO A 15 -3.94 -0.21 15.65
N ASN A 16 -4.96 -0.34 14.81
CA ASN A 16 -5.64 -1.61 14.56
C ASN A 16 -5.83 -1.79 13.05
N TRP A 17 -4.95 -2.58 12.44
CA TRP A 17 -5.02 -2.88 11.01
C TRP A 17 -6.00 -4.01 10.74
N VAL A 18 -7.20 -3.67 10.30
CA VAL A 18 -8.29 -4.61 10.05
C VAL A 18 -8.25 -5.12 8.60
N THR A 19 -8.02 -6.42 8.45
CA THR A 19 -7.96 -7.11 7.15
C THR A 19 -8.76 -8.41 7.13
N CYS A 20 -9.53 -8.68 8.19
CA CYS A 20 -10.33 -9.89 8.31
C CYS A 20 -11.78 -9.50 8.64
N ALA A 21 -12.75 -10.16 7.99
CA ALA A 21 -14.17 -9.90 8.19
C ALA A 21 -14.78 -10.65 9.41
N TRP A 22 -13.99 -11.46 10.09
CA TRP A 22 -14.41 -12.22 11.25
C TRP A 22 -13.42 -12.01 12.42
N PRO A 23 -13.92 -11.78 13.66
CA PRO A 23 -15.33 -11.62 14.06
C PRO A 23 -16.01 -10.38 13.45
N PRO A 24 -17.36 -10.31 13.48
CA PRO A 24 -18.12 -9.19 12.89
C PRO A 24 -17.71 -7.82 13.38
N ASP A 25 -17.28 -7.67 14.62
CA ASP A 25 -16.77 -6.44 15.23
C ASP A 25 -15.65 -5.78 14.37
N TYR A 26 -14.89 -6.58 13.62
CA TYR A 26 -13.85 -6.06 12.74
C TYR A 26 -14.41 -5.22 11.59
N LEU A 27 -15.58 -5.59 11.07
CA LEU A 27 -16.24 -4.78 10.02
C LEU A 27 -16.79 -3.47 10.59
N GLU A 28 -17.29 -3.47 11.82
CA GLU A 28 -17.75 -2.26 12.51
C GLU A 28 -16.58 -1.32 12.78
N ILE A 29 -15.43 -1.86 13.25
CA ILE A 29 -14.20 -1.09 13.44
C ILE A 29 -13.72 -0.50 12.11
N LEU A 30 -13.69 -1.29 11.05
CA LEU A 30 -13.23 -0.84 9.73
C LEU A 30 -14.14 0.25 9.16
N ASP A 31 -15.46 0.12 9.33
CA ASP A 31 -16.42 1.14 8.93
C ASP A 31 -16.19 2.45 9.66
N TRP A 32 -16.02 2.41 10.99
CA TRP A 32 -15.67 3.58 11.79
C TRP A 32 -14.34 4.19 11.38
N GLN A 33 -13.31 3.39 11.17
CA GLN A 33 -11.98 3.88 10.72
C GLN A 33 -12.10 4.68 9.42
N TRP A 34 -12.86 4.15 8.46
CA TRP A 34 -13.04 4.83 7.17
C TRP A 34 -13.91 6.07 7.29
N ASN A 35 -15.12 5.93 7.82
CA ASN A 35 -16.15 6.94 7.69
C ASN A 35 -16.03 8.05 8.72
N GLU A 36 -15.53 7.75 9.92
CA GLU A 36 -15.44 8.73 11.00
C GLU A 36 -14.03 9.34 11.16
N VAL A 37 -12.98 8.69 10.59
CA VAL A 37 -11.59 9.15 10.78
C VAL A 37 -10.90 9.45 9.46
N VAL A 38 -10.73 8.45 8.60
CA VAL A 38 -9.85 8.54 7.41
C VAL A 38 -10.45 9.49 6.38
N LEU A 39 -11.69 9.27 5.97
CA LEU A 39 -12.33 10.07 4.93
C LEU A 39 -12.54 11.54 5.35
N PRO A 40 -13.02 11.87 6.55
CA PRO A 40 -13.17 13.27 6.96
C PRO A 40 -11.82 14.00 7.00
N TYR A 41 -10.78 13.36 7.53
CA TYR A 41 -9.44 13.95 7.60
C TYR A 41 -8.87 14.20 6.19
N TRP A 42 -8.86 13.17 5.34
CA TRP A 42 -8.21 13.26 4.03
C TRP A 42 -9.00 14.05 3.00
N SER A 43 -10.33 14.15 3.13
CA SER A 43 -11.14 15.07 2.32
C SER A 43 -10.77 16.52 2.60
N LYS A 44 -10.60 16.89 3.88
CA LYS A 44 -10.12 18.21 4.27
C LYS A 44 -8.71 18.46 3.73
N MET A 45 -7.79 17.51 3.96
CA MET A 45 -6.42 17.61 3.45
C MET A 45 -6.36 17.72 1.94
N ASN A 46 -7.19 16.99 1.20
CA ASN A 46 -7.24 17.08 -0.26
C ASN A 46 -7.58 18.50 -0.74
N THR A 47 -8.48 19.20 -0.08
CA THR A 47 -8.81 20.60 -0.39
C THR A 47 -7.61 21.51 -0.09
N GLU A 48 -7.02 21.41 1.10
CA GLU A 48 -5.86 22.22 1.49
C GLU A 48 -4.65 22.00 0.57
N LEU A 49 -4.41 20.75 0.15
CA LEU A 49 -3.37 20.41 -0.82
C LEU A 49 -3.65 21.02 -2.19
N GLY A 50 -4.91 20.96 -2.66
CA GLY A 50 -5.33 21.56 -3.92
C GLY A 50 -5.15 23.08 -3.93
N ASP A 51 -5.55 23.76 -2.87
CA ASP A 51 -5.38 25.20 -2.71
C ASP A 51 -3.89 25.61 -2.70
N ALA A 52 -3.03 24.74 -2.18
CA ALA A 52 -1.57 24.93 -2.18
C ALA A 52 -0.88 24.49 -3.49
N GLY A 53 -1.60 23.89 -4.45
CA GLY A 53 -1.04 23.34 -5.68
C GLY A 53 -0.15 22.10 -5.43
N VAL A 54 -0.38 21.36 -4.34
CA VAL A 54 0.43 20.22 -3.92
C VAL A 54 -0.37 18.93 -4.07
N LYS A 55 0.31 17.86 -4.50
CA LYS A 55 -0.22 16.50 -4.50
C LYS A 55 0.38 15.70 -3.36
N PHE A 56 -0.39 14.81 -2.78
CA PHE A 56 0.05 13.88 -1.74
C PHE A 56 0.01 12.45 -2.24
N ALA A 57 1.10 11.71 -2.05
CA ALA A 57 1.20 10.32 -2.48
C ALA A 57 1.23 9.38 -1.26
N PHE A 58 0.23 8.50 -1.14
CA PHE A 58 0.22 7.42 -0.17
C PHE A 58 1.08 6.26 -0.63
N GLU A 59 1.99 5.84 0.21
CA GLU A 59 2.57 4.51 0.10
C GLU A 59 1.52 3.50 0.59
N MET A 60 1.08 2.63 -0.31
CA MET A 60 0.19 1.52 0.03
C MET A 60 0.97 0.51 0.86
N HIS A 61 0.76 0.55 2.18
CA HIS A 61 1.59 -0.19 3.10
C HIS A 61 0.74 -1.00 4.08
N PRO A 62 0.93 -2.34 4.17
CA PRO A 62 0.31 -3.16 5.21
C PRO A 62 0.58 -2.62 6.61
N GLY A 63 -0.46 -2.60 7.45
CA GLY A 63 -0.44 -1.93 8.74
C GLY A 63 -1.08 -0.55 8.73
N PHE A 64 -1.49 -0.03 7.56
CA PHE A 64 -2.25 1.20 7.39
C PHE A 64 -3.58 0.93 6.69
N VAL A 65 -4.53 1.87 6.76
CA VAL A 65 -5.86 1.68 6.15
C VAL A 65 -5.77 1.62 4.63
N VAL A 66 -4.86 2.38 4.02
CA VAL A 66 -4.57 2.30 2.58
C VAL A 66 -3.35 1.41 2.36
N TYR A 67 -3.56 0.17 1.93
CA TYR A 67 -2.50 -0.84 1.82
C TYR A 67 -2.50 -1.65 0.52
N ASN A 68 -3.54 -1.51 -0.29
CA ASN A 68 -3.69 -2.19 -1.57
C ASN A 68 -4.38 -1.29 -2.60
N THR A 69 -4.52 -1.78 -3.83
CA THR A 69 -5.12 -1.05 -4.95
C THR A 69 -6.55 -0.61 -4.67
N ASP A 70 -7.37 -1.48 -4.07
CA ASP A 70 -8.78 -1.18 -3.77
C ASP A 70 -8.91 -0.03 -2.77
N THR A 71 -8.18 -0.09 -1.66
CA THR A 71 -8.19 0.97 -0.64
C THR A 71 -7.61 2.29 -1.14
N MET A 72 -6.62 2.25 -2.07
CA MET A 72 -6.09 3.45 -2.71
C MET A 72 -7.12 4.10 -3.63
N LEU A 73 -7.81 3.31 -4.44
CA LEU A 73 -8.86 3.82 -5.31
C LEU A 73 -10.06 4.33 -4.51
N ARG A 74 -10.38 3.71 -3.37
CA ARG A 74 -11.43 4.18 -2.47
C ARG A 74 -11.11 5.57 -1.93
N VAL A 75 -9.96 5.76 -1.30
CA VAL A 75 -9.62 7.07 -0.71
C VAL A 75 -9.55 8.17 -1.77
N ARG A 76 -9.02 7.88 -2.95
CA ARG A 76 -8.98 8.84 -4.06
C ARG A 76 -10.37 9.20 -4.56
N ARG A 77 -11.25 8.22 -4.78
CA ARG A 77 -12.63 8.45 -5.22
C ARG A 77 -13.41 9.30 -4.24
N GLU A 78 -13.22 9.08 -2.94
CA GLU A 78 -14.01 9.69 -1.89
C GLU A 78 -13.42 11.01 -1.38
N CYS A 79 -12.10 11.20 -1.43
CA CYS A 79 -11.45 12.43 -0.95
C CYS A 79 -11.03 13.39 -2.06
N GLY A 80 -10.65 12.90 -3.25
CA GLY A 80 -10.26 13.74 -4.38
C GLY A 80 -8.89 13.39 -4.97
N ASP A 81 -8.54 14.07 -6.05
CA ASP A 81 -7.44 13.73 -6.93
C ASP A 81 -6.10 14.45 -6.64
N ASN A 82 -6.04 15.27 -5.58
CA ASN A 82 -4.74 15.71 -5.04
C ASN A 82 -4.05 14.60 -4.22
N ILE A 83 -4.79 13.51 -3.95
CA ILE A 83 -4.29 12.29 -3.31
C ILE A 83 -4.06 11.22 -4.37
N GLY A 84 -2.92 10.57 -4.34
CA GLY A 84 -2.54 9.47 -5.24
C GLY A 84 -1.59 8.49 -4.59
N ALA A 85 -1.02 7.59 -5.38
CA ALA A 85 -0.15 6.53 -4.91
C ALA A 85 1.33 6.92 -5.00
N ASN A 86 2.08 6.67 -3.93
CA ASN A 86 3.50 6.37 -3.96
C ASN A 86 3.60 4.84 -4.08
N PHE A 87 3.87 4.38 -5.28
CA PHE A 87 3.79 2.97 -5.62
C PHE A 87 5.08 2.25 -5.24
N ASP A 88 5.03 1.41 -4.22
CA ASP A 88 6.12 0.53 -3.80
C ASP A 88 5.71 -0.93 -4.01
N PRO A 89 6.24 -1.63 -5.03
CA PRO A 89 5.86 -3.02 -5.32
C PRO A 89 6.26 -3.99 -4.20
N SER A 90 7.28 -3.67 -3.40
CA SER A 90 7.79 -4.57 -2.37
C SER A 90 6.77 -4.91 -1.29
N HIS A 91 5.80 -4.02 -1.07
CA HIS A 91 4.71 -4.24 -0.12
C HIS A 91 3.56 -5.06 -0.70
N LEU A 92 3.49 -5.22 -2.02
CA LEU A 92 2.41 -5.90 -2.72
C LEU A 92 2.70 -7.36 -2.99
N PHE A 93 3.93 -7.71 -3.34
CA PHE A 93 4.33 -9.07 -3.70
C PHE A 93 3.95 -10.11 -2.66
N TRP A 94 4.30 -9.88 -1.41
CA TRP A 94 4.05 -10.86 -0.36
C TRP A 94 2.57 -10.97 0.03
N GLN A 95 1.75 -9.99 -0.34
CA GLN A 95 0.30 -10.06 -0.20
C GLN A 95 -0.36 -10.93 -1.30
N GLY A 96 0.42 -11.48 -2.25
CA GLY A 96 -0.10 -12.23 -3.39
C GLY A 96 -0.64 -11.34 -4.51
N MET A 97 -0.26 -10.08 -4.54
CA MET A 97 -0.64 -9.15 -5.59
C MET A 97 0.40 -9.17 -6.72
N GLU A 98 -0.03 -8.89 -7.96
CA GLU A 98 0.85 -8.67 -9.11
C GLU A 98 0.99 -7.15 -9.37
N PRO A 99 2.14 -6.53 -9.01
CA PRO A 99 2.28 -5.08 -9.13
C PRO A 99 2.13 -4.53 -10.55
N VAL A 100 2.45 -5.30 -11.58
CA VAL A 100 2.23 -4.88 -12.97
C VAL A 100 0.73 -4.65 -13.24
N GLU A 101 -0.13 -5.53 -12.75
CA GLU A 101 -1.58 -5.36 -12.87
C GLU A 101 -2.10 -4.21 -11.98
N CYS A 102 -1.49 -4.03 -10.80
CA CYS A 102 -1.81 -2.91 -9.92
C CYS A 102 -1.50 -1.55 -10.57
N VAL A 103 -0.38 -1.43 -11.30
CA VAL A 103 -0.03 -0.22 -12.06
C VAL A 103 -1.11 0.10 -13.09
N LYS A 104 -1.61 -0.91 -13.80
CA LYS A 104 -2.69 -0.71 -14.79
C LYS A 104 -3.98 -0.21 -14.14
N ALA A 105 -4.35 -0.82 -12.99
CA ALA A 105 -5.54 -0.41 -12.22
C ALA A 105 -5.42 1.01 -11.65
N LEU A 106 -4.21 1.44 -11.32
CA LEU A 106 -3.91 2.77 -10.76
C LEU A 106 -3.55 3.83 -11.81
N LYS A 107 -3.89 3.60 -13.08
CA LYS A 107 -3.64 4.58 -14.16
C LYS A 107 -4.16 5.96 -13.79
N GLY A 108 -3.28 6.97 -13.88
CA GLY A 108 -3.59 8.36 -13.51
C GLY A 108 -3.64 8.65 -12.01
N CYS A 109 -3.37 7.64 -11.17
CA CYS A 109 -3.34 7.75 -9.71
C CYS A 109 -1.91 7.70 -9.14
N ILE A 110 -0.90 7.31 -9.91
CA ILE A 110 0.47 7.14 -9.44
C ILE A 110 1.21 8.47 -9.53
N TYR A 111 1.72 8.97 -8.40
CA TYR A 111 2.43 10.24 -8.30
C TYR A 111 3.92 10.07 -7.99
N HIS A 112 4.30 8.93 -7.42
CA HIS A 112 5.68 8.56 -7.16
C HIS A 112 5.83 7.04 -7.20
N VAL A 113 7.05 6.55 -7.44
CA VAL A 113 7.36 5.12 -7.47
C VAL A 113 8.62 4.85 -6.66
N HIS A 114 8.59 3.80 -5.84
CA HIS A 114 9.77 3.20 -5.26
C HIS A 114 10.14 1.94 -6.04
N ALA A 115 11.37 1.86 -6.55
CA ALA A 115 11.92 0.61 -7.08
C ALA A 115 12.55 -0.17 -5.93
N LYS A 116 11.73 -0.99 -5.28
CA LYS A 116 12.10 -1.80 -4.13
C LYS A 116 11.56 -3.22 -4.30
N ASP A 117 12.34 -4.20 -3.96
CA ASP A 117 12.03 -5.61 -4.17
C ASP A 117 11.76 -6.35 -2.86
N SER A 118 11.10 -7.48 -2.96
CA SER A 118 10.92 -8.42 -1.86
C SER A 118 10.82 -9.84 -2.41
N ILE A 119 11.07 -10.82 -1.57
CA ILE A 119 10.94 -12.24 -1.92
C ILE A 119 10.17 -12.99 -0.84
N VAL A 120 9.26 -13.87 -1.26
CA VAL A 120 8.56 -14.80 -0.38
C VAL A 120 9.41 -16.07 -0.23
N HIS A 121 9.72 -16.41 1.01
CA HIS A 121 10.38 -17.68 1.37
C HIS A 121 9.35 -18.80 1.31
N GLN A 122 9.34 -19.52 0.19
CA GLN A 122 8.29 -20.51 -0.11
C GLN A 122 8.10 -21.55 1.01
N THR A 123 9.20 -22.04 1.59
CA THR A 123 9.15 -23.04 2.68
C THR A 123 8.51 -22.45 3.94
N ASN A 124 8.94 -21.26 4.37
CA ASN A 124 8.41 -20.62 5.58
C ASN A 124 6.94 -20.20 5.38
N ALA A 125 6.62 -19.66 4.22
CA ALA A 125 5.26 -19.26 3.88
C ALA A 125 4.30 -20.44 3.74
N ALA A 126 4.78 -21.57 3.23
CA ALA A 126 3.98 -22.80 3.13
C ALA A 126 3.54 -23.35 4.50
N VAL A 127 4.33 -23.08 5.54
CA VAL A 127 4.03 -23.56 6.92
C VAL A 127 3.27 -22.50 7.73
N ASN A 128 3.66 -21.21 7.61
CA ASN A 128 3.19 -20.15 8.51
C ASN A 128 2.33 -19.09 7.82
N GLY A 129 2.15 -19.16 6.51
CA GLY A 129 1.51 -18.09 5.74
C GLY A 129 2.43 -16.86 5.60
N VAL A 130 1.88 -15.79 5.05
CA VAL A 130 2.64 -14.54 4.78
C VAL A 130 2.42 -13.43 5.81
N ASN A 131 1.43 -13.58 6.71
CA ASN A 131 1.22 -12.66 7.83
C ASN A 131 2.27 -12.93 8.91
N ASP A 132 3.35 -12.18 8.87
CA ASP A 132 4.54 -12.44 9.66
C ASP A 132 4.82 -11.32 10.66
N TYR A 133 4.83 -11.65 11.95
CA TYR A 133 5.12 -10.73 13.05
C TYR A 133 6.58 -10.71 13.49
N LYS A 134 7.44 -11.57 12.92
CA LYS A 134 8.85 -11.65 13.31
C LYS A 134 9.60 -10.38 12.95
N SER A 135 10.63 -10.07 13.74
CA SER A 135 11.53 -8.95 13.46
C SER A 135 12.09 -9.01 12.04
N TYR A 136 12.21 -7.87 11.37
CA TYR A 136 12.87 -7.77 10.06
C TYR A 136 14.33 -8.24 10.08
N GLY A 137 14.99 -8.25 11.25
CA GLY A 137 16.34 -8.79 11.42
C GLY A 137 16.40 -10.32 11.46
N ASP A 138 15.28 -11.02 11.58
CA ASP A 138 15.22 -12.50 11.58
C ASP A 138 14.91 -13.03 10.17
N GLU A 139 15.73 -12.67 9.20
CA GLU A 139 15.49 -12.94 7.78
C GLU A 139 15.33 -14.45 7.47
N ILE A 140 16.04 -15.32 8.18
CA ILE A 140 16.03 -16.77 7.93
C ILE A 140 14.66 -17.39 8.25
N ASN A 141 14.00 -16.91 9.31
CA ASN A 141 12.74 -17.49 9.78
C ASN A 141 11.50 -16.76 9.26
N ARG A 142 11.68 -15.60 8.61
CA ARG A 142 10.57 -14.85 8.05
C ARG A 142 9.96 -15.53 6.83
N SER A 143 8.68 -15.32 6.64
CA SER A 143 7.94 -15.78 5.44
C SER A 143 8.25 -14.95 4.19
N TRP A 144 8.73 -13.73 4.36
CA TRP A 144 9.16 -12.85 3.27
C TRP A 144 10.15 -11.80 3.79
N ILE A 145 10.99 -11.29 2.91
CA ILE A 145 12.01 -10.30 3.22
C ILE A 145 12.17 -9.31 2.08
N PHE A 146 12.62 -8.10 2.40
CA PHE A 146 13.02 -7.12 1.39
C PHE A 146 14.32 -7.55 0.69
N ARG A 147 14.44 -7.17 -0.57
CA ARG A 147 15.62 -7.41 -1.40
C ARG A 147 15.99 -6.16 -2.19
N THR A 148 17.25 -6.07 -2.57
CA THR A 148 17.69 -5.16 -3.62
C THR A 148 16.99 -5.52 -4.93
N CYS A 149 16.60 -4.51 -5.72
CA CYS A 149 15.97 -4.72 -7.02
C CYS A 149 16.74 -5.73 -7.87
N GLY A 150 16.02 -6.69 -8.41
CA GLY A 150 16.58 -7.78 -9.22
C GLY A 150 16.98 -9.03 -8.43
N TYR A 151 16.89 -9.01 -7.10
CA TYR A 151 17.21 -10.16 -6.24
C TYR A 151 15.97 -10.86 -5.66
N GLY A 152 14.80 -10.27 -5.76
CA GLY A 152 13.51 -10.89 -5.49
C GLY A 152 12.81 -11.31 -6.77
N HIS A 153 12.81 -10.41 -7.73
CA HIS A 153 12.22 -10.58 -9.07
C HIS A 153 13.29 -10.29 -10.13
N ASP A 154 13.27 -11.03 -11.24
CA ASP A 154 14.28 -10.96 -12.28
C ASP A 154 14.20 -9.68 -13.13
N LEU A 155 15.22 -9.48 -13.98
CA LEU A 155 15.30 -8.34 -14.88
C LEU A 155 14.11 -8.28 -15.85
N LYS A 156 13.56 -9.43 -16.26
CA LYS A 156 12.39 -9.47 -17.15
C LYS A 156 11.18 -8.85 -16.46
N TRP A 157 10.92 -9.22 -15.20
CA TRP A 157 9.83 -8.66 -14.42
C TRP A 157 9.98 -7.15 -14.25
N TRP A 158 11.18 -6.66 -13.92
CA TRP A 158 11.45 -5.22 -13.76
C TRP A 158 11.26 -4.45 -15.08
N ASN A 159 11.66 -5.03 -16.21
CA ASN A 159 11.41 -4.44 -17.53
C ASN A 159 9.92 -4.33 -17.83
N ASP A 160 9.15 -5.36 -17.52
CA ASP A 160 7.69 -5.36 -17.69
C ASP A 160 7.02 -4.32 -16.79
N PHE A 161 7.48 -4.18 -15.55
CA PHE A 161 7.01 -3.18 -14.60
C PHE A 161 7.25 -1.75 -15.10
N PHE A 162 8.48 -1.40 -15.46
CA PHE A 162 8.80 -0.06 -15.96
C PHE A 162 8.12 0.25 -17.30
N SER A 163 8.01 -0.73 -18.18
CA SER A 163 7.28 -0.61 -19.45
C SER A 163 5.80 -0.32 -19.18
N THR A 164 5.21 -0.96 -18.19
CA THR A 164 3.80 -0.76 -17.83
C THR A 164 3.58 0.62 -17.22
N LEU A 165 4.47 1.10 -16.35
CA LEU A 165 4.43 2.47 -15.83
C LEU A 165 4.38 3.49 -16.98
N ARG A 166 5.26 3.32 -17.96
CA ARG A 166 5.27 4.18 -19.15
C ARG A 166 3.97 4.06 -19.97
N MET A 167 3.47 2.85 -20.17
CA MET A 167 2.23 2.60 -20.92
C MET A 167 1.01 3.27 -20.27
N VAL A 168 0.94 3.35 -18.94
CA VAL A 168 -0.16 4.05 -18.25
C VAL A 168 0.05 5.57 -18.17
N GLY A 169 1.17 6.08 -18.70
CA GLY A 169 1.47 7.50 -18.79
C GLY A 169 2.21 8.06 -17.57
N TYR A 170 2.82 7.21 -16.74
CA TYR A 170 3.68 7.69 -15.66
C TYR A 170 5.02 8.20 -16.21
N ASP A 171 5.35 9.46 -15.89
CA ASP A 171 6.57 10.17 -16.30
C ASP A 171 7.25 10.87 -15.11
N GLY A 172 6.99 10.37 -13.90
CA GLY A 172 7.55 10.92 -12.67
C GLY A 172 8.86 10.25 -12.24
N ALA A 173 9.38 10.71 -11.09
CA ALA A 173 10.60 10.17 -10.50
C ALA A 173 10.38 8.76 -9.94
N ILE A 174 11.43 7.94 -10.01
CA ILE A 174 11.53 6.62 -9.39
C ILE A 174 12.69 6.67 -8.39
N SER A 175 12.42 6.42 -7.13
CA SER A 175 13.43 6.28 -6.09
C SER A 175 13.86 4.81 -5.96
N ILE A 176 15.14 4.58 -5.68
CA ILE A 176 15.74 3.26 -5.44
C ILE A 176 16.29 3.22 -4.01
#